data_f31bb5aa6c6067338ccb87aef82c4b18
#
_entry.id   f31bb5aa6c6067338ccb87aef82c4b18
#
_cell.length_a   1.000
_cell.length_b   1.000
_cell.length_c   1.000
_cell.angle_alpha   90.00
_cell.angle_beta   90.00
_cell.angle_gamma   90.00
#
_symmetry.space_group_name_H-M   'P 1'
#
loop_
_entity.id
_entity.type
_entity.pdbx_description
1 polymer ?
#
loop_
_entity_poly.entity_id
_entity_poly.type
_entity_poly.pdbx_seq_one_letter_code
_entity_poly.pdbx_strand_id
1 'polypeptide(L)'
;MLHLLRPQRIERYPHEGEAGGETMTPSPFNVLRLGYRKGRDPRITTHLALVSRALGATNFMLAGDEDPDLFENVASVNERFGGEMTCEHLSGPMGWLKRFTQQDAGDGEPGVAIHLTMYGEPYREVIPRIRRDRPVVVVVGGAKVPSDVFQYAQYNVAVGNQPHSEVAALALFMEGWFGQGGSERHFPDAKLIIEPSARGKSVIDRDRNEESE
;
A
#
# COMPACT_ATOMS: atom_id res chain seq x y z
N MET A 1 -36.33 7.37 -32.76
CA MET A 1 -36.08 5.96 -32.49
C MET A 1 -34.84 5.88 -31.59
N LEU A 2 -35.03 5.95 -30.27
CA LEU A 2 -33.94 5.92 -29.27
C LEU A 2 -33.57 4.46 -29.02
N HIS A 3 -32.36 4.05 -29.37
CA HIS A 3 -31.79 2.78 -28.94
C HIS A 3 -31.40 2.91 -27.46
N LEU A 4 -32.14 2.27 -26.59
CA LEU A 4 -31.79 2.01 -25.19
C LEU A 4 -30.61 1.04 -25.18
N LEU A 5 -29.43 1.53 -24.85
CA LEU A 5 -28.27 0.70 -24.52
C LEU A 5 -28.58 -0.06 -23.23
N ARG A 6 -28.67 -1.38 -23.33
CA ARG A 6 -28.75 -2.26 -22.14
C ARG A 6 -27.46 -2.14 -21.36
N PRO A 7 -27.52 -2.03 -20.00
CA PRO A 7 -26.32 -2.09 -19.19
C PRO A 7 -25.68 -3.44 -19.38
N GLN A 8 -24.38 -3.44 -19.76
CA GLN A 8 -23.57 -4.66 -19.79
C GLN A 8 -23.48 -5.19 -18.35
N ARG A 9 -23.76 -6.49 -18.21
CA ARG A 9 -23.63 -7.23 -16.95
C ARG A 9 -22.14 -7.23 -16.60
N ILE A 10 -21.77 -6.54 -15.52
CA ILE A 10 -20.43 -6.65 -14.93
C ILE A 10 -20.29 -8.10 -14.46
N GLU A 11 -19.47 -8.88 -15.16
CA GLU A 11 -19.12 -10.23 -14.68
C GLU A 11 -18.37 -10.06 -13.37
N ARG A 12 -18.97 -10.55 -12.29
CA ARG A 12 -18.32 -10.66 -10.99
C ARG A 12 -17.18 -11.67 -11.16
N TYR A 13 -15.96 -11.23 -10.93
CA TYR A 13 -14.84 -12.14 -10.77
C TYR A 13 -15.17 -13.10 -9.62
N PRO A 14 -14.82 -14.40 -9.75
CA PRO A 14 -15.14 -15.38 -8.72
C PRO A 14 -14.47 -14.96 -7.40
N HIS A 15 -15.30 -14.89 -6.36
CA HIS A 15 -14.80 -14.84 -4.99
C HIS A 15 -13.95 -16.09 -4.78
N GLU A 16 -12.74 -15.95 -4.26
CA GLU A 16 -11.92 -17.06 -3.77
C GLU A 16 -12.69 -17.75 -2.62
N GLY A 17 -13.38 -18.80 -2.98
CA GLY A 17 -14.05 -19.72 -2.09
C GLY A 17 -13.93 -21.10 -2.68
N GLU A 18 -13.29 -22.01 -1.91
CA GLU A 18 -13.23 -23.47 -2.12
C GLU A 18 -12.18 -23.99 -3.12
N ALA A 19 -10.92 -23.90 -2.73
CA ALA A 19 -9.97 -24.98 -2.98
C ALA A 19 -9.26 -25.25 -1.64
N GLY A 20 -9.43 -26.46 -1.12
CA GLY A 20 -8.72 -26.96 0.06
C GLY A 20 -7.23 -27.10 -0.26
N GLY A 21 -6.49 -26.05 0.05
CA GLY A 21 -5.04 -25.95 0.05
C GLY A 21 -4.65 -25.10 1.23
N GLU A 22 -3.53 -25.38 1.86
CA GLU A 22 -2.94 -24.60 2.93
C GLU A 22 -3.09 -23.11 2.61
N THR A 23 -3.73 -22.36 3.50
CA THR A 23 -3.89 -20.89 3.36
C THR A 23 -2.50 -20.28 3.50
N MET A 24 -1.79 -20.14 2.39
CA MET A 24 -0.52 -19.42 2.36
C MET A 24 -0.78 -18.00 2.79
N THR A 25 -0.21 -17.61 3.92
CA THR A 25 -0.22 -16.20 4.35
C THR A 25 0.37 -15.36 3.22
N PRO A 26 -0.33 -14.33 2.73
CA PRO A 26 0.19 -13.49 1.66
C PRO A 26 1.56 -12.92 2.05
N SER A 27 2.50 -12.94 1.09
CA SER A 27 3.83 -12.37 1.34
C SER A 27 3.73 -10.89 1.72
N PRO A 28 4.56 -10.42 2.68
CA PRO A 28 4.53 -9.04 3.14
C PRO A 28 4.66 -8.03 2.00
N PHE A 29 3.81 -6.99 2.03
CA PHE A 29 3.87 -5.85 1.13
C PHE A 29 4.29 -4.61 1.92
N ASN A 30 5.53 -4.18 1.75
CA ASN A 30 6.14 -3.10 2.48
C ASN A 30 6.16 -1.82 1.63
N VAL A 31 6.03 -0.66 2.27
CA VAL A 31 6.23 0.65 1.63
C VAL A 31 7.36 1.37 2.35
N LEU A 32 8.39 1.78 1.60
CA LEU A 32 9.52 2.54 2.11
C LEU A 32 9.47 3.98 1.57
N ARG A 33 9.23 4.94 2.46
CA ARG A 33 9.33 6.37 2.17
C ARG A 33 10.75 6.86 2.41
N LEU A 34 11.43 7.33 1.35
CA LEU A 34 12.78 7.88 1.42
C LEU A 34 12.78 9.40 1.53
N GLY A 35 13.74 9.93 2.30
CA GLY A 35 14.05 11.34 2.35
C GLY A 35 12.99 12.22 2.99
N TYR A 36 12.29 11.69 3.99
CA TYR A 36 11.33 12.45 4.78
C TYR A 36 12.00 13.58 5.58
N ARG A 37 11.33 14.72 5.62
CA ARG A 37 11.75 15.90 6.41
C ARG A 37 10.53 16.44 7.16
N LYS A 38 10.58 16.39 8.49
CA LYS A 38 9.47 16.79 9.38
C LYS A 38 8.99 18.22 9.14
N GLY A 39 9.90 19.15 8.85
CA GLY A 39 9.57 20.56 8.59
C GLY A 39 8.98 20.84 7.20
N ARG A 40 8.97 19.87 6.28
CA ARG A 40 8.57 20.09 4.89
C ARG A 40 7.50 19.15 4.37
N ASP A 41 7.59 17.86 4.70
CA ASP A 41 6.84 16.81 4.03
C ASP A 41 5.78 16.09 4.91
N PRO A 42 5.35 16.59 6.11
CA PRO A 42 4.57 15.80 7.06
C PRO A 42 3.22 15.38 6.47
N ARG A 43 2.51 16.30 5.84
CA ARG A 43 1.18 16.06 5.30
C ARG A 43 1.17 14.99 4.20
N ILE A 44 2.08 15.09 3.22
CA ILE A 44 2.13 14.14 2.12
C ILE A 44 2.56 12.75 2.59
N THR A 45 3.44 12.68 3.60
CA THR A 45 3.91 11.42 4.16
C THR A 45 2.83 10.72 4.99
N THR A 46 2.05 11.48 5.75
CA THR A 46 0.85 10.93 6.43
C THR A 46 -0.13 10.35 5.43
N HIS A 47 -0.38 11.04 4.31
CA HIS A 47 -1.27 10.52 3.27
C HIS A 47 -0.70 9.25 2.59
N LEU A 48 0.63 9.18 2.38
CA LEU A 48 1.27 7.96 1.88
C LEU A 48 1.05 6.78 2.83
N ALA A 49 1.24 6.98 4.14
CA ALA A 49 1.04 5.95 5.14
C ALA A 49 -0.43 5.49 5.20
N LEU A 50 -1.38 6.44 5.18
CA LEU A 50 -2.81 6.12 5.19
C LEU A 50 -3.27 5.38 3.93
N VAL A 51 -2.77 5.76 2.75
CA VAL A 51 -3.04 5.04 1.50
C VAL A 51 -2.44 3.64 1.54
N SER A 52 -1.20 3.51 2.03
CA SER A 52 -0.55 2.20 2.20
C SER A 52 -1.41 1.27 3.06
N ARG A 53 -1.86 1.76 4.21
CA ARG A 53 -2.74 1.01 5.11
C ARG A 53 -4.06 0.63 4.43
N ALA A 54 -4.75 1.60 3.86
CA ALA A 54 -6.08 1.39 3.27
C ALA A 54 -6.08 0.37 2.13
N LEU A 55 -5.01 0.32 1.34
CA LEU A 55 -4.86 -0.58 0.21
C LEU A 55 -4.13 -1.89 0.54
N GLY A 56 -3.72 -2.11 1.80
CA GLY A 56 -3.28 -3.43 2.27
C GLY A 56 -1.78 -3.64 2.37
N ALA A 57 -0.99 -2.59 2.53
CA ALA A 57 0.40 -2.76 2.96
C ALA A 57 0.45 -3.35 4.38
N THR A 58 1.48 -4.18 4.62
CA THR A 58 1.76 -4.76 5.93
C THR A 58 2.63 -3.87 6.80
N ASN A 59 3.58 -3.14 6.18
CA ASN A 59 4.48 -2.23 6.89
C ASN A 59 4.66 -0.93 6.11
N PHE A 60 4.81 0.17 6.85
CA PHE A 60 5.25 1.46 6.34
C PHE A 60 6.53 1.89 7.03
N MET A 61 7.61 1.98 6.28
CA MET A 61 8.93 2.36 6.76
C MET A 61 9.25 3.79 6.36
N LEU A 62 9.66 4.61 7.33
CA LEU A 62 10.01 6.01 7.16
C LEU A 62 11.52 6.21 7.27
N ALA A 63 12.16 6.71 6.22
CA ALA A 63 13.56 7.06 6.23
C ALA A 63 13.78 8.57 6.04
N GLY A 64 14.56 9.15 6.91
CA GLY A 64 14.78 10.60 7.05
C GLY A 64 14.63 11.00 8.51
N ASP A 65 13.91 12.09 8.76
CA ASP A 65 13.62 12.52 10.13
C ASP A 65 12.67 11.53 10.82
N GLU A 66 12.80 11.38 12.14
CA GLU A 66 11.85 10.61 12.94
C GLU A 66 10.55 11.41 13.14
N ASP A 67 9.42 10.73 13.08
CA ASP A 67 8.10 11.35 13.30
C ASP A 67 7.14 10.41 14.06
N PRO A 68 7.26 10.34 15.39
CA PRO A 68 6.35 9.55 16.22
C PRO A 68 4.88 9.96 16.05
N ASP A 69 4.59 11.26 15.89
CA ASP A 69 3.24 11.78 15.74
C ASP A 69 2.56 11.20 14.46
N LEU A 70 3.34 10.98 13.40
CA LEU A 70 2.85 10.31 12.19
C LEU A 70 2.46 8.85 12.50
N PHE A 71 3.30 8.15 13.24
CA PHE A 71 3.05 6.74 13.60
C PHE A 71 1.84 6.60 14.52
N GLU A 72 1.70 7.48 15.51
CA GLU A 72 0.53 7.55 16.39
C GLU A 72 -0.77 7.81 15.59
N ASN A 73 -0.74 8.71 14.62
CA ASN A 73 -1.87 8.96 13.74
C ASN A 73 -2.30 7.70 12.97
N VAL A 74 -1.36 6.94 12.41
CA VAL A 74 -1.67 5.69 11.69
C VAL A 74 -2.19 4.63 12.66
N ALA A 75 -1.59 4.49 13.83
CA ALA A 75 -2.02 3.56 14.88
C ALA A 75 -3.46 3.87 15.32
N SER A 76 -3.80 5.15 15.53
CA SER A 76 -5.17 5.58 15.84
C SER A 76 -6.17 5.26 14.74
N VAL A 77 -5.76 5.28 13.46
CA VAL A 77 -6.62 4.85 12.36
C VAL A 77 -6.79 3.34 12.34
N ASN A 78 -5.72 2.56 12.60
CA ASN A 78 -5.82 1.10 12.75
C ASN A 78 -6.80 0.74 13.88
N GLU A 79 -6.67 1.35 15.04
CA GLU A 79 -7.55 1.09 16.19
C GLU A 79 -9.02 1.34 15.87
N ARG A 80 -9.35 2.40 15.15
CA ARG A 80 -10.74 2.75 14.83
C ARG A 80 -11.30 1.99 13.66
N PHE A 81 -10.53 1.85 12.58
CA PHE A 81 -10.99 1.31 11.30
C PHE A 81 -10.41 -0.08 10.99
N GLY A 82 -9.77 -0.72 11.98
CA GLY A 82 -9.17 -2.03 11.86
C GLY A 82 -7.85 -2.05 11.07
N GLY A 83 -7.25 -3.23 10.97
CA GLY A 83 -5.98 -3.47 10.28
C GLY A 83 -4.75 -3.35 11.17
N GLU A 84 -3.70 -4.05 10.76
CA GLU A 84 -2.48 -4.26 11.56
C GLU A 84 -1.22 -3.70 10.90
N MET A 85 -1.35 -2.73 9.98
CA MET A 85 -0.16 -2.16 9.33
C MET A 85 0.76 -1.52 10.38
N THR A 86 2.01 -1.99 10.43
CA THR A 86 3.02 -1.40 11.32
C THR A 86 3.71 -0.20 10.67
N CYS A 87 4.20 0.72 11.51
CA CYS A 87 5.01 1.85 11.08
C CYS A 87 6.32 1.85 11.86
N GLU A 88 7.45 2.06 11.17
CA GLU A 88 8.76 2.13 11.80
C GLU A 88 9.67 3.17 11.15
N HIS A 89 10.60 3.73 11.94
CA HIS A 89 11.68 4.56 11.43
C HIS A 89 12.86 3.70 11.00
N LEU A 90 13.39 3.96 9.81
CA LEU A 90 14.52 3.23 9.23
C LEU A 90 15.75 4.15 9.09
N SER A 91 16.69 4.04 10.01
CA SER A 91 17.90 4.89 10.05
C SER A 91 18.91 4.61 8.92
N GLY A 92 18.93 3.39 8.37
CA GLY A 92 19.88 2.97 7.34
C GLY A 92 19.22 2.41 6.08
N PRO A 93 18.42 3.20 5.33
CA PRO A 93 17.56 2.67 4.27
C PRO A 93 18.32 2.00 3.12
N MET A 94 19.48 2.50 2.74
CA MET A 94 20.25 1.90 1.65
C MET A 94 20.87 0.55 2.02
N GLY A 95 21.40 0.45 3.24
CA GLY A 95 21.93 -0.83 3.76
C GLY A 95 20.83 -1.86 3.93
N TRP A 96 19.67 -1.43 4.44
CA TRP A 96 18.49 -2.27 4.56
C TRP A 96 17.99 -2.76 3.19
N LEU A 97 17.82 -1.84 2.22
CA LEU A 97 17.35 -2.16 0.87
C LEU A 97 18.27 -3.14 0.16
N LYS A 98 19.60 -2.93 0.26
CA LYS A 98 20.60 -3.86 -0.27
C LYS A 98 20.47 -5.25 0.33
N ARG A 99 20.36 -5.35 1.66
CA ARG A 99 20.17 -6.65 2.35
C ARG A 99 18.87 -7.31 1.94
N PHE A 100 17.76 -6.58 1.94
CA PHE A 100 16.44 -7.04 1.54
C PHE A 100 16.44 -7.65 0.13
N THR A 101 17.11 -7.02 -0.83
CA THR A 101 17.11 -7.45 -2.23
C THR A 101 18.18 -8.48 -2.58
N GLN A 102 19.23 -8.63 -1.78
CA GLN A 102 20.39 -9.47 -2.11
C GLN A 102 20.61 -10.62 -1.14
N GLN A 103 20.02 -10.60 0.04
CA GLN A 103 20.28 -11.56 1.10
C GLN A 103 19.01 -12.13 1.73
N ASP A 104 18.29 -11.30 2.47
CA ASP A 104 17.17 -11.73 3.32
C ASP A 104 16.11 -10.65 3.44
N ALA A 105 14.88 -10.99 3.07
CA ALA A 105 13.71 -10.14 3.19
C ALA A 105 12.88 -10.43 4.47
N GLY A 106 13.42 -11.24 5.38
CA GLY A 106 12.80 -11.65 6.64
C GLY A 106 12.40 -13.12 6.71
N ASP A 107 12.58 -13.85 5.61
CA ASP A 107 12.27 -15.29 5.49
C ASP A 107 13.49 -16.15 5.05
N GLY A 108 14.70 -15.59 5.10
CA GLY A 108 15.94 -16.22 4.71
C GLY A 108 16.28 -16.11 3.22
N GLU A 109 15.44 -15.46 2.43
CA GLU A 109 15.61 -15.32 0.99
C GLU A 109 15.46 -13.85 0.54
N PRO A 110 16.04 -13.45 -0.61
CA PRO A 110 15.88 -12.11 -1.13
C PRO A 110 14.44 -11.74 -1.47
N GLY A 111 14.05 -10.51 -1.14
CA GLY A 111 12.78 -9.92 -1.53
C GLY A 111 12.85 -9.17 -2.86
N VAL A 112 11.72 -8.58 -3.26
CA VAL A 112 11.58 -7.80 -4.48
C VAL A 112 11.39 -6.33 -4.15
N ALA A 113 12.27 -5.47 -4.66
CA ALA A 113 12.13 -4.02 -4.54
C ALA A 113 11.63 -3.39 -5.84
N ILE A 114 10.64 -2.52 -5.70
CA ILE A 114 10.01 -1.77 -6.76
C ILE A 114 10.18 -0.28 -6.45
N HIS A 115 10.90 0.45 -7.27
CA HIS A 115 11.09 1.88 -7.11
C HIS A 115 10.08 2.65 -7.97
N LEU A 116 9.17 3.39 -7.35
CA LEU A 116 8.25 4.26 -8.06
C LEU A 116 8.97 5.55 -8.47
N THR A 117 9.11 5.74 -9.75
CA THR A 117 9.81 6.89 -10.35
C THR A 117 9.22 7.22 -11.72
N MET A 118 9.13 8.50 -12.07
CA MET A 118 8.64 8.92 -13.39
C MET A 118 9.55 8.48 -14.55
N TYR A 119 10.74 8.01 -14.26
CA TYR A 119 11.72 7.52 -15.25
C TYR A 119 11.62 6.01 -15.53
N GLY A 120 10.73 5.30 -14.83
CA GLY A 120 10.58 3.86 -14.91
C GLY A 120 9.76 3.38 -16.10
N GLU A 121 9.59 2.05 -16.16
CA GLU A 121 8.69 1.39 -17.12
C GLU A 121 7.22 1.54 -16.68
N PRO A 122 6.25 1.51 -17.60
CA PRO A 122 4.82 1.63 -17.27
C PRO A 122 4.36 0.54 -16.27
N TYR A 123 3.73 0.95 -15.16
CA TYR A 123 3.35 0.03 -14.08
C TYR A 123 2.46 -1.13 -14.52
N ARG A 124 1.54 -0.90 -15.48
CA ARG A 124 0.64 -1.94 -15.98
C ARG A 124 1.34 -3.05 -16.75
N GLU A 125 2.48 -2.74 -17.35
CA GLU A 125 3.33 -3.70 -18.06
C GLU A 125 4.26 -4.44 -17.10
N VAL A 126 4.67 -3.78 -16.00
CA VAL A 126 5.61 -4.34 -15.03
C VAL A 126 4.91 -5.24 -14.02
N ILE A 127 3.76 -4.85 -13.48
CA ILE A 127 3.05 -5.59 -12.41
C ILE A 127 2.88 -7.09 -12.73
N PRO A 128 2.48 -7.51 -13.93
CA PRO A 128 2.34 -8.94 -14.26
C PRO A 128 3.65 -9.74 -14.24
N ARG A 129 4.80 -9.06 -14.30
CA ARG A 129 6.14 -9.69 -14.30
C ARG A 129 6.73 -9.83 -12.90
N ILE A 130 6.14 -9.17 -11.90
CA ILE A 130 6.65 -9.17 -10.53
C ILE A 130 6.21 -10.46 -9.82
N ARG A 131 7.16 -11.14 -9.18
CA ARG A 131 6.90 -12.31 -8.35
C ARG A 131 6.08 -11.93 -7.13
N ARG A 132 5.07 -12.74 -6.80
CA ARG A 132 4.16 -12.53 -5.67
C ARG A 132 4.39 -13.50 -4.51
N ASP A 133 5.29 -14.45 -4.71
CA ASP A 133 5.68 -15.48 -3.73
C ASP A 133 6.81 -15.00 -2.81
N ARG A 134 7.21 -13.72 -2.89
CA ARG A 134 8.29 -13.12 -2.12
C ARG A 134 7.82 -11.84 -1.42
N PRO A 135 8.41 -11.49 -0.25
CA PRO A 135 8.22 -10.17 0.33
C PRO A 135 8.57 -9.07 -0.68
N VAL A 136 7.71 -8.04 -0.73
CA VAL A 136 7.85 -6.92 -1.65
C VAL A 136 8.09 -5.64 -0.87
N VAL A 137 8.94 -4.74 -1.40
CA VAL A 137 9.03 -3.36 -0.93
C VAL A 137 8.82 -2.38 -2.07
N VAL A 138 7.86 -1.49 -1.93
CA VAL A 138 7.65 -0.35 -2.83
C VAL A 138 8.37 0.87 -2.26
N VAL A 139 9.37 1.33 -2.98
CA VAL A 139 10.17 2.50 -2.59
C VAL A 139 9.57 3.75 -3.22
N VAL A 140 9.21 4.71 -2.36
CA VAL A 140 8.65 6.01 -2.74
C VAL A 140 9.60 7.10 -2.24
N GLY A 141 10.04 7.98 -3.12
CA GLY A 141 10.93 9.08 -2.76
C GLY A 141 10.43 10.42 -3.26
N GLY A 142 10.91 11.49 -2.63
CA GLY A 142 10.71 12.86 -3.12
C GLY A 142 11.72 13.22 -4.22
N ALA A 143 11.97 14.54 -4.39
CA ALA A 143 12.80 15.08 -5.47
C ALA A 143 14.27 14.60 -5.49
N LYS A 144 14.77 14.01 -4.41
CA LYS A 144 16.17 13.54 -4.31
C LYS A 144 16.19 12.13 -3.72
N VAL A 145 16.10 11.14 -4.58
CA VAL A 145 16.32 9.73 -4.23
C VAL A 145 17.79 9.39 -4.54
N PRO A 146 18.51 8.66 -3.65
CA PRO A 146 19.85 8.18 -3.93
C PRO A 146 19.88 7.35 -5.23
N SER A 147 20.92 7.55 -6.06
CA SER A 147 21.07 6.83 -7.33
C SER A 147 21.11 5.31 -7.17
N ASP A 148 21.61 4.85 -6.02
CA ASP A 148 21.74 3.43 -5.68
C ASP A 148 20.38 2.71 -5.64
N VAL A 149 19.29 3.44 -5.37
CA VAL A 149 17.93 2.87 -5.40
C VAL A 149 17.61 2.29 -6.77
N PHE A 150 18.03 2.97 -7.86
CA PHE A 150 17.84 2.48 -9.23
C PHE A 150 18.55 1.16 -9.50
N GLN A 151 19.62 0.88 -8.77
CA GLN A 151 20.43 -0.33 -8.91
C GLN A 151 19.94 -1.46 -8.00
N TYR A 152 19.44 -1.13 -6.79
CA TYR A 152 18.92 -2.13 -5.85
C TYR A 152 17.51 -2.57 -6.17
N ALA A 153 16.68 -1.72 -6.76
CA ALA A 153 15.36 -2.09 -7.21
C ALA A 153 15.43 -3.00 -8.44
N GLN A 154 14.76 -4.15 -8.37
CA GLN A 154 14.59 -5.04 -9.54
C GLN A 154 13.69 -4.40 -10.60
N TYR A 155 12.80 -3.50 -10.18
CA TYR A 155 11.89 -2.79 -11.07
C TYR A 155 11.86 -1.30 -10.76
N ASN A 156 12.18 -0.47 -11.75
CA ASN A 156 11.94 0.96 -11.72
C ASN A 156 10.66 1.23 -12.52
N VAL A 157 9.62 1.74 -11.85
CA VAL A 157 8.25 1.72 -12.35
C VAL A 157 7.67 3.12 -12.36
N ALA A 158 7.05 3.49 -13.48
CA ALA A 158 6.35 4.74 -13.65
C ALA A 158 4.82 4.54 -13.63
N VAL A 159 4.15 5.38 -12.85
CA VAL A 159 2.71 5.60 -12.97
C VAL A 159 2.50 6.88 -13.76
N GLY A 160 2.66 6.77 -15.10
CA GLY A 160 2.85 7.92 -15.98
C GLY A 160 4.25 8.52 -15.91
N ASN A 161 4.80 8.89 -17.08
CA ASN A 161 6.14 9.45 -17.20
C ASN A 161 6.09 11.00 -17.17
N GLN A 162 5.36 11.55 -16.19
CA GLN A 162 5.24 12.98 -15.93
C GLN A 162 5.37 13.27 -14.44
N PRO A 163 5.87 14.45 -14.04
CA PRO A 163 5.88 14.84 -12.63
C PRO A 163 4.46 14.92 -12.06
N HIS A 164 4.19 14.19 -10.98
CA HIS A 164 2.92 14.25 -10.26
C HIS A 164 3.05 13.75 -8.82
N SER A 165 1.94 13.60 -8.11
CA SER A 165 1.90 13.20 -6.70
C SER A 165 2.41 11.79 -6.45
N GLU A 166 3.31 11.63 -5.49
CA GLU A 166 3.80 10.32 -4.99
C GLU A 166 2.66 9.48 -4.41
N VAL A 167 1.68 10.13 -3.76
CA VAL A 167 0.49 9.46 -3.20
C VAL A 167 -0.34 8.86 -4.31
N ALA A 168 -0.55 9.59 -5.41
CA ALA A 168 -1.29 9.10 -6.57
C ALA A 168 -0.55 7.95 -7.25
N ALA A 169 0.78 8.05 -7.39
CA ALA A 169 1.60 6.97 -7.95
C ALA A 169 1.48 5.70 -7.11
N LEU A 170 1.63 5.81 -5.79
CA LEU A 170 1.50 4.68 -4.88
C LEU A 170 0.11 4.06 -4.94
N ALA A 171 -0.95 4.88 -4.87
CA ALA A 171 -2.33 4.39 -4.90
C ALA A 171 -2.64 3.60 -6.17
N LEU A 172 -2.29 4.14 -7.35
CA LEU A 172 -2.53 3.47 -8.63
C LEU A 172 -1.67 2.21 -8.80
N PHE A 173 -0.44 2.21 -8.30
CA PHE A 173 0.39 1.02 -8.29
C PHE A 173 -0.21 -0.08 -7.40
N MET A 174 -0.61 0.26 -6.17
CA MET A 174 -1.22 -0.69 -5.24
C MET A 174 -2.56 -1.21 -5.74
N GLU A 175 -3.40 -0.37 -6.36
CA GLU A 175 -4.64 -0.80 -7.01
C GLU A 175 -4.36 -1.79 -8.14
N GLY A 176 -3.36 -1.51 -8.98
CA GLY A 176 -2.92 -2.45 -10.02
C GLY A 176 -2.34 -3.76 -9.46
N TRP A 177 -1.69 -3.70 -8.29
CA TRP A 177 -1.10 -4.85 -7.63
C TRP A 177 -2.15 -5.76 -6.98
N PHE A 178 -3.04 -5.19 -6.16
CA PHE A 178 -4.05 -5.95 -5.41
C PHE A 178 -5.35 -6.16 -6.20
N GLY A 179 -5.55 -5.41 -7.30
CA GLY A 179 -6.82 -5.39 -8.02
C GLY A 179 -7.95 -4.81 -7.16
N GLN A 180 -9.19 -5.17 -7.47
CA GLN A 180 -10.36 -4.70 -6.72
C GLN A 180 -10.31 -5.06 -5.23
N GLY A 181 -9.66 -6.16 -4.86
CA GLY A 181 -9.47 -6.54 -3.46
C GLY A 181 -8.63 -5.56 -2.63
N GLY A 182 -7.88 -4.66 -3.27
CA GLY A 182 -7.14 -3.60 -2.57
C GLY A 182 -8.04 -2.47 -2.12
N SER A 183 -8.81 -1.88 -3.04
CA SER A 183 -9.69 -0.73 -2.78
C SER A 183 -11.00 -1.11 -2.06
N GLU A 184 -11.44 -2.36 -2.17
CA GLU A 184 -12.64 -2.89 -1.50
C GLU A 184 -12.31 -3.68 -0.23
N ARG A 185 -11.13 -3.46 0.35
CA ARG A 185 -10.66 -4.19 1.54
C ARG A 185 -11.50 -3.86 2.76
N HIS A 186 -11.92 -4.90 3.45
CA HIS A 186 -12.58 -4.82 4.75
C HIS A 186 -11.64 -5.32 5.84
N PHE A 187 -11.69 -4.65 6.98
CA PHE A 187 -10.95 -5.03 8.17
C PHE A 187 -11.93 -5.57 9.22
N PRO A 188 -11.89 -6.88 9.53
CA PRO A 188 -12.90 -7.51 10.40
C PRO A 188 -12.85 -7.01 11.85
N ASP A 189 -11.70 -6.49 12.29
CA ASP A 189 -11.45 -5.94 13.62
C ASP A 189 -11.81 -4.45 13.76
N ALA A 190 -12.40 -3.83 12.72
CA ALA A 190 -12.79 -2.42 12.75
C ALA A 190 -13.86 -2.14 13.81
N LYS A 191 -13.64 -1.13 14.67
CA LYS A 191 -14.65 -0.58 15.59
C LYS A 191 -15.66 0.28 14.84
N LEU A 192 -15.18 1.06 13.87
CA LEU A 192 -16.00 1.90 13.01
C LEU A 192 -16.05 1.32 11.59
N ILE A 193 -17.23 0.96 11.13
CA ILE A 193 -17.46 0.45 9.77
C ILE A 193 -18.16 1.52 8.96
N ILE A 194 -17.56 1.90 7.84
CA ILE A 194 -18.18 2.82 6.89
C ILE A 194 -19.04 2.02 5.92
N GLU A 195 -20.35 2.30 5.91
CA GLU A 195 -21.25 1.74 4.92
C GLU A 195 -21.31 2.63 3.68
N PRO A 196 -21.08 2.07 2.48
CA PRO A 196 -21.22 2.83 1.25
C PRO A 196 -22.62 3.44 1.11
N SER A 197 -22.69 4.75 0.87
CA SER A 197 -23.95 5.46 0.71
C SER A 197 -23.88 6.45 -0.45
N ALA A 198 -24.91 6.45 -1.30
CA ALA A 198 -25.03 7.43 -2.37
C ALA A 198 -25.33 8.86 -1.85
N ARG A 199 -25.83 8.97 -0.63
CA ARG A 199 -26.21 10.26 -0.01
C ARG A 199 -25.96 10.26 1.48
N GLY A 200 -24.96 11.05 1.92
CA GLY A 200 -24.66 11.22 3.33
C GLY A 200 -23.59 10.26 3.85
N LYS A 201 -23.45 10.18 5.17
CA LYS A 201 -22.48 9.35 5.89
C LYS A 201 -23.24 8.28 6.66
N SER A 202 -22.89 7.00 6.46
CA SER A 202 -23.36 5.90 7.27
C SER A 202 -22.16 5.24 7.92
N VAL A 203 -22.14 5.19 9.26
CA VAL A 203 -21.05 4.61 10.05
C VAL A 203 -21.68 3.76 11.15
N ILE A 204 -21.29 2.50 11.20
CA ILE A 204 -21.64 1.60 12.31
C ILE A 204 -20.52 1.70 13.34
N ASP A 205 -20.90 2.02 14.58
CA ASP A 205 -20.02 2.04 15.74
C ASP A 205 -20.30 0.77 16.56
N ARG A 206 -19.39 -0.20 16.53
CA ARG A 206 -19.57 -1.50 17.21
C ARG A 206 -19.56 -1.36 18.72
N ASP A 207 -18.73 -0.49 19.25
CA ASP A 207 -18.60 -0.30 20.71
C ASP A 207 -19.91 0.25 21.30
N ARG A 208 -20.67 1.08 20.56
CA ARG A 208 -21.97 1.60 21.00
C ARG A 208 -23.11 0.62 20.88
N ASN A 209 -23.02 -0.34 19.98
CA ASN A 209 -24.09 -1.32 19.77
C ASN A 209 -24.02 -2.45 20.81
N GLU A 210 -22.81 -2.77 21.34
CA GLU A 210 -22.66 -3.76 22.42
C GLU A 210 -23.14 -3.26 23.80
N GLU A 211 -23.17 -1.93 24.03
CA GLU A 211 -23.69 -1.34 25.27
C GLU A 211 -25.23 -1.25 25.28
N SER A 212 -25.90 -1.59 24.19
CA SER A 212 -27.36 -1.44 24.00
C SER A 212 -28.11 -2.75 24.04
N GLU A 213 -27.42 -3.90 24.19
CA GLU A 213 -27.98 -5.24 24.42
C GLU A 213 -27.79 -5.67 25.88
#